data_837047de59a8fd8c1399e45a97560846
#
_entry.id   837047de59a8fd8c1399e45a97560846
#
_cell.length_a   1.000
_cell.length_b   1.000
_cell.length_c   1.000
_cell.angle_alpha   90.00
_cell.angle_beta   90.00
_cell.angle_gamma   90.00
#
_symmetry.space_group_name_H-M   'P 1'
#
loop_
_entity.id
_entity.type
_entity.pdbx_description
1 polymer ?
#
loop_
_entity_poly.entity_id
_entity_poly.type
_entity_poly.pdbx_seq_one_letter_code
_entity_poly.pdbx_strand_id
1 'polypeptide(L)'
;MKVLFTDAEEVGMMGMTAIWENNREVFENVGLMVNIEARGTWGPVLLFEACPGNEKVLDLYASTSKYPYTYSLTTVVYNFMPNFTDFTIVKDSIPGLNFSNISDVNHYHTHLDNFSNISEKTIQHYGEQVLPLAQAYVTGEEYSDVNAMKADKDAVNFTIPALGLFNFSKIGYTILSVVIFVLFLLLFGIEGVRGRIKATKVLAKSAAVLGFALVALIAGELVALVCGKIAGVAFKPFGVMQGIGFDNTAMVVSVVLMILVSVAVYMSARAKAVRATSGSMRASASLNAAKNHAFNALYGSLALVFILGVVALIALGENMMFLIPLAFATVAMILYHLTNLRIWLVAAVGLILLHALSFYFALSMALTIGALGAVMMLAFFDVMILIPLADLYLIPNRKK
;
A
#
# COMPACT_ATOMS: atom_id res chain seq x y z
N MET A 1 -7.38 4.85 -33.31
CA MET A 1 -6.42 5.25 -32.27
C MET A 1 -5.71 6.51 -32.72
N LYS A 2 -5.56 7.48 -31.82
CA LYS A 2 -4.75 8.71 -32.01
C LYS A 2 -3.58 8.63 -31.05
N VAL A 3 -2.40 9.12 -31.43
CA VAL A 3 -1.23 9.25 -30.56
C VAL A 3 -0.87 10.73 -30.55
N LEU A 4 -0.78 11.30 -29.36
CA LEU A 4 -0.48 12.71 -29.15
C LEU A 4 0.84 12.81 -28.39
N PHE A 5 1.78 13.59 -28.91
CA PHE A 5 2.99 14.01 -28.23
C PHE A 5 2.84 15.48 -27.87
N THR A 6 2.83 15.78 -26.62
CA THR A 6 2.74 17.15 -26.10
C THR A 6 4.12 17.69 -25.75
N ASP A 7 4.27 18.98 -25.77
CA ASP A 7 5.47 19.70 -25.34
C ASP A 7 5.13 20.65 -24.18
N ALA A 8 6.16 21.07 -23.45
CA ALA A 8 6.03 22.05 -22.37
C ALA A 8 5.07 21.64 -21.22
N GLU A 9 5.02 20.32 -20.92
CA GLU A 9 4.28 19.82 -19.75
C GLU A 9 4.89 20.38 -18.46
N GLU A 10 6.21 20.36 -18.32
CA GLU A 10 6.98 20.77 -17.16
C GLU A 10 6.91 22.29 -16.83
N VAL A 11 6.40 23.09 -17.75
CA VAL A 11 6.16 24.52 -17.55
C VAL A 11 4.67 24.86 -17.45
N GLY A 12 3.88 23.91 -16.93
CA GLY A 12 2.45 24.09 -16.64
C GLY A 12 1.53 23.49 -17.69
N MET A 13 1.89 22.36 -18.28
CA MET A 13 1.07 21.58 -19.25
C MET A 13 0.64 22.44 -20.46
N MET A 14 1.52 23.35 -20.88
CA MET A 14 1.16 24.39 -21.89
C MET A 14 0.77 23.75 -23.21
N GLY A 15 1.45 22.69 -23.66
CA GLY A 15 1.14 21.99 -24.89
C GLY A 15 -0.25 21.38 -24.88
N MET A 16 -0.57 20.61 -23.84
CA MET A 16 -1.89 19.99 -23.68
C MET A 16 -3.00 21.02 -23.52
N THR A 17 -2.76 22.08 -22.73
CA THR A 17 -3.70 23.19 -22.55
C THR A 17 -3.99 23.88 -23.89
N ALA A 18 -2.96 24.19 -24.67
CA ALA A 18 -3.13 24.83 -25.97
C ALA A 18 -3.95 23.97 -26.95
N ILE A 19 -3.70 22.66 -26.98
CA ILE A 19 -4.48 21.76 -27.83
C ILE A 19 -5.92 21.66 -27.32
N TRP A 20 -6.12 21.55 -26.00
CA TRP A 20 -7.46 21.47 -25.40
C TRP A 20 -8.31 22.71 -25.65
N GLU A 21 -7.70 23.90 -25.66
CA GLU A 21 -8.40 25.17 -25.85
C GLU A 21 -8.60 25.53 -27.33
N ASN A 22 -7.61 25.29 -28.18
CA ASN A 22 -7.59 25.79 -29.54
C ASN A 22 -7.80 24.72 -30.65
N ASN A 23 -7.61 23.43 -30.33
CA ASN A 23 -7.70 22.34 -31.29
C ASN A 23 -8.55 21.19 -30.71
N ARG A 24 -9.71 21.52 -30.16
CA ARG A 24 -10.58 20.58 -29.46
C ARG A 24 -11.08 19.42 -30.33
N GLU A 25 -11.08 19.58 -31.62
CA GLU A 25 -11.38 18.55 -32.60
C GLU A 25 -10.44 17.33 -32.52
N VAL A 26 -9.26 17.48 -31.97
CA VAL A 26 -8.33 16.36 -31.70
C VAL A 26 -8.98 15.34 -30.75
N PHE A 27 -9.81 15.81 -29.83
CA PHE A 27 -10.48 15.00 -28.82
C PHE A 27 -11.87 14.52 -29.24
N GLU A 28 -12.35 14.93 -30.42
CA GLU A 28 -13.62 14.41 -30.95
C GLU A 28 -13.55 12.89 -31.15
N ASN A 29 -14.59 12.21 -30.69
CA ASN A 29 -14.70 10.75 -30.73
C ASN A 29 -13.61 10.02 -29.94
N VAL A 30 -13.04 10.65 -28.92
CA VAL A 30 -12.13 10.00 -27.97
C VAL A 30 -12.94 9.54 -26.75
N GLY A 31 -13.12 8.25 -26.60
CA GLY A 31 -13.86 7.65 -25.47
C GLY A 31 -12.97 7.07 -24.37
N LEU A 32 -11.66 6.98 -24.62
CA LEU A 32 -10.67 6.54 -23.64
C LEU A 32 -9.33 7.25 -23.88
N MET A 33 -8.74 7.77 -22.83
CA MET A 33 -7.39 8.33 -22.85
C MET A 33 -6.45 7.48 -21.96
N VAL A 34 -5.26 7.23 -22.48
CA VAL A 34 -4.16 6.65 -21.70
C VAL A 34 -3.02 7.65 -21.71
N ASN A 35 -2.72 8.22 -20.57
CA ASN A 35 -1.56 9.07 -20.39
C ASN A 35 -0.35 8.25 -19.95
N ILE A 36 0.78 8.48 -20.59
CA ILE A 36 2.06 7.86 -20.27
C ILE A 36 2.99 8.96 -19.82
N GLU A 37 3.32 8.90 -18.57
CA GLU A 37 4.08 9.87 -17.80
C GLU A 37 5.38 9.23 -17.32
N ALA A 38 6.37 10.00 -16.95
CA ALA A 38 7.58 9.50 -16.34
C ALA A 38 7.98 10.31 -15.11
N ARG A 39 8.33 9.60 -14.03
CA ARG A 39 8.88 10.22 -12.84
C ARG A 39 10.21 9.56 -12.46
N GLY A 40 11.20 9.79 -13.31
CA GLY A 40 12.50 9.16 -13.27
C GLY A 40 12.71 8.21 -14.45
N THR A 41 13.80 7.47 -14.43
CA THR A 41 14.26 6.70 -15.61
C THR A 41 14.10 5.20 -15.46
N TRP A 42 13.60 4.72 -14.32
CA TRP A 42 13.66 3.31 -13.95
C TRP A 42 12.45 2.89 -13.10
N GLY A 43 12.26 1.57 -12.96
CA GLY A 43 11.35 0.93 -12.03
C GLY A 43 10.05 0.44 -12.62
N PRO A 44 9.18 -0.14 -11.79
CA PRO A 44 7.87 -0.58 -12.22
C PRO A 44 6.99 0.61 -12.61
N VAL A 45 6.13 0.37 -13.59
CA VAL A 45 5.13 1.34 -14.04
C VAL A 45 3.89 1.19 -13.16
N LEU A 46 3.52 2.25 -12.49
CA LEU A 46 2.35 2.34 -11.63
C LEU A 46 1.21 3.04 -12.39
N LEU A 47 0.05 2.43 -12.44
CA LEU A 47 -1.18 3.18 -12.69
C LEU A 47 -1.49 3.94 -11.39
N PHE A 48 -1.16 5.23 -11.36
CA PHE A 48 -1.20 6.04 -10.14
C PHE A 48 -2.42 6.94 -10.06
N GLU A 49 -3.06 7.22 -11.20
CA GLU A 49 -4.25 8.05 -11.27
C GLU A 49 -5.24 7.51 -12.31
N ALA A 50 -6.52 7.57 -12.01
CA ALA A 50 -7.62 7.32 -12.93
C ALA A 50 -8.61 8.48 -12.90
N CYS A 51 -9.39 8.65 -13.97
CA CYS A 51 -10.45 9.64 -14.06
C CYS A 51 -11.49 9.47 -12.94
N PRO A 52 -12.27 10.50 -12.60
CA PRO A 52 -13.50 10.32 -11.84
C PRO A 52 -14.48 9.41 -12.59
N GLY A 53 -15.24 8.58 -11.87
CA GLY A 53 -16.13 7.61 -12.48
C GLY A 53 -15.36 6.48 -13.20
N ASN A 54 -14.35 5.93 -12.55
CA ASN A 54 -13.35 5.05 -13.19
C ASN A 54 -13.71 3.56 -13.20
N GLU A 55 -14.87 3.14 -12.72
CA GLU A 55 -15.22 1.71 -12.58
C GLU A 55 -14.99 0.95 -13.88
N LYS A 56 -15.51 1.44 -15.02
CA LYS A 56 -15.39 0.76 -16.32
C LYS A 56 -13.98 0.75 -16.89
N VAL A 57 -13.23 1.84 -16.77
CA VAL A 57 -11.83 1.89 -17.26
C VAL A 57 -10.92 0.98 -16.45
N LEU A 58 -11.19 0.85 -15.15
CA LEU A 58 -10.45 -0.07 -14.28
C LEU A 58 -10.85 -1.53 -14.50
N ASP A 59 -12.10 -1.82 -14.86
CA ASP A 59 -12.53 -3.16 -15.26
C ASP A 59 -11.81 -3.59 -16.57
N LEU A 60 -11.73 -2.69 -17.55
CA LEU A 60 -10.96 -2.94 -18.77
C LEU A 60 -9.48 -3.17 -18.46
N TYR A 61 -8.86 -2.32 -17.63
CA TYR A 61 -7.47 -2.48 -17.22
C TYR A 61 -7.24 -3.82 -16.49
N ALA A 62 -8.11 -4.15 -15.53
CA ALA A 62 -7.99 -5.38 -14.76
C ALA A 62 -8.12 -6.65 -15.60
N SER A 63 -8.95 -6.62 -16.65
CA SER A 63 -9.19 -7.77 -17.52
C SER A 63 -8.12 -7.96 -18.61
N THR A 64 -7.33 -6.92 -18.92
CA THR A 64 -6.44 -6.94 -20.10
C THR A 64 -4.95 -6.83 -19.75
N SER A 65 -4.58 -6.07 -18.73
CA SER A 65 -3.17 -5.81 -18.41
C SER A 65 -2.46 -7.07 -17.89
N LYS A 66 -1.25 -7.34 -18.39
CA LYS A 66 -0.49 -8.53 -17.98
C LYS A 66 0.09 -8.29 -16.63
N TYR A 67 0.88 -7.46 -16.28
CA TYR A 67 1.52 -7.26 -14.99
C TYR A 67 1.00 -5.97 -14.33
N PRO A 68 -0.30 -5.93 -13.97
CA PRO A 68 -0.90 -4.72 -13.45
C PRO A 68 -0.24 -4.33 -12.13
N TYR A 69 0.06 -3.04 -11.99
CA TYR A 69 0.61 -2.47 -10.78
C TYR A 69 -0.11 -1.18 -10.46
N THR A 70 -0.99 -1.24 -9.47
CA THR A 70 -1.86 -0.13 -9.10
C THR A 70 -2.36 -0.24 -7.66
N TYR A 71 -2.66 0.91 -7.08
CA TYR A 71 -3.34 1.07 -5.80
C TYR A 71 -4.25 2.29 -5.91
N SER A 72 -5.56 2.13 -5.77
CA SER A 72 -6.50 3.26 -5.81
C SER A 72 -6.17 4.35 -4.79
N LEU A 73 -5.58 3.95 -3.66
CA LEU A 73 -5.08 4.88 -2.65
C LEU A 73 -4.05 5.88 -3.21
N THR A 74 -3.31 5.51 -4.27
CA THR A 74 -2.38 6.45 -4.91
C THR A 74 -3.10 7.61 -5.57
N THR A 75 -4.24 7.36 -6.23
CA THR A 75 -5.10 8.43 -6.77
C THR A 75 -5.60 9.35 -5.66
N VAL A 76 -6.04 8.77 -4.52
CA VAL A 76 -6.49 9.57 -3.36
C VAL A 76 -5.36 10.44 -2.85
N VAL A 77 -4.16 9.88 -2.63
CA VAL A 77 -2.98 10.64 -2.16
C VAL A 77 -2.57 11.70 -3.17
N TYR A 78 -2.55 11.35 -4.46
CA TYR A 78 -2.16 12.26 -5.54
C TYR A 78 -3.05 13.50 -5.60
N ASN A 79 -4.35 13.34 -5.40
CA ASN A 79 -5.32 14.45 -5.39
C ASN A 79 -5.13 15.45 -4.23
N PHE A 80 -4.41 15.06 -3.16
CA PHE A 80 -4.03 15.96 -2.06
C PHE A 80 -2.67 16.66 -2.31
N MET A 81 -1.93 16.25 -3.33
CA MET A 81 -0.63 16.83 -3.66
C MET A 81 -0.78 17.88 -4.75
N PRO A 82 0.02 18.95 -4.76
CA PRO A 82 0.01 19.96 -5.82
C PRO A 82 0.80 19.45 -7.04
N ASN A 83 0.41 18.31 -7.57
CA ASN A 83 1.00 17.70 -8.75
C ASN A 83 -0.02 17.71 -9.89
N PHE A 84 0.48 17.91 -11.09
CA PHE A 84 -0.31 17.98 -12.32
C PHE A 84 0.40 17.21 -13.42
N THR A 85 -0.35 16.70 -14.38
CA THR A 85 0.14 16.12 -15.64
C THR A 85 -0.78 16.53 -16.76
N ASP A 86 -0.44 16.24 -17.99
CA ASP A 86 -1.31 16.46 -19.15
C ASP A 86 -2.69 15.83 -18.99
N PHE A 87 -2.77 14.70 -18.27
CA PHE A 87 -4.04 14.06 -17.96
C PHE A 87 -4.97 14.93 -17.11
N THR A 88 -4.42 15.77 -16.25
CA THR A 88 -5.19 16.69 -15.40
C THR A 88 -6.11 17.62 -16.19
N ILE A 89 -5.69 18.02 -17.41
CA ILE A 89 -6.45 18.92 -18.27
C ILE A 89 -7.74 18.28 -18.80
N VAL A 90 -7.76 16.95 -18.96
CA VAL A 90 -8.83 16.24 -19.67
C VAL A 90 -9.59 15.21 -18.83
N LYS A 91 -9.07 14.82 -17.69
CA LYS A 91 -9.59 13.68 -16.87
C LYS A 91 -11.05 13.82 -16.44
N ASP A 92 -11.56 15.06 -16.31
CA ASP A 92 -12.96 15.30 -15.94
C ASP A 92 -13.92 15.23 -17.15
N SER A 93 -13.38 15.19 -18.36
CA SER A 93 -14.15 15.18 -19.61
C SER A 93 -14.03 13.87 -20.38
N ILE A 94 -12.88 13.22 -20.33
CA ILE A 94 -12.57 12.00 -21.06
C ILE A 94 -12.16 10.91 -20.07
N PRO A 95 -12.85 9.76 -20.05
CA PRO A 95 -12.44 8.62 -19.24
C PRO A 95 -11.00 8.21 -19.55
N GLY A 96 -10.21 7.92 -18.52
CA GLY A 96 -8.82 7.56 -18.78
C GLY A 96 -8.02 7.11 -17.57
N LEU A 97 -6.79 6.73 -17.86
CA LEU A 97 -5.80 6.16 -16.95
C LEU A 97 -4.46 6.88 -17.13
N ASN A 98 -3.77 7.12 -16.02
CA ASN A 98 -2.50 7.82 -15.97
C ASN A 98 -1.41 6.92 -15.36
N PHE A 99 -0.38 6.61 -16.15
CA PHE A 99 0.70 5.70 -15.81
C PHE A 99 2.02 6.43 -15.66
N SER A 100 2.79 6.08 -14.63
CA SER A 100 4.15 6.57 -14.45
C SER A 100 5.07 5.50 -13.88
N ASN A 101 6.29 5.40 -14.36
CA ASN A 101 7.34 4.75 -13.60
C ASN A 101 7.75 5.64 -12.42
N ILE A 102 8.08 5.03 -11.30
CA ILE A 102 8.17 5.75 -10.01
C ILE A 102 9.53 5.66 -9.33
N SER A 103 10.52 5.04 -9.95
CA SER A 103 11.84 4.89 -9.34
C SER A 103 12.88 5.77 -10.01
N ASP A 104 13.98 5.98 -9.30
CA ASP A 104 15.09 6.83 -9.70
C ASP A 104 14.70 8.32 -9.84
N VAL A 105 13.91 8.79 -8.90
CA VAL A 105 13.42 10.19 -8.85
C VAL A 105 14.57 11.20 -8.79
N ASN A 106 15.80 10.78 -8.46
CA ASN A 106 16.97 11.64 -8.51
C ASN A 106 17.37 12.05 -9.94
N HIS A 107 16.88 11.35 -10.97
CA HIS A 107 17.03 11.76 -12.37
C HIS A 107 15.92 12.73 -12.83
N TYR A 108 14.75 12.68 -12.20
CA TYR A 108 13.58 13.47 -12.55
C TYR A 108 13.88 14.99 -12.48
N HIS A 109 13.48 15.74 -13.49
CA HIS A 109 13.78 17.19 -13.67
C HIS A 109 15.28 17.51 -13.73
N THR A 110 16.12 16.59 -14.20
CA THR A 110 17.56 16.79 -14.37
C THR A 110 18.01 16.37 -15.77
N HIS A 111 19.24 16.75 -16.16
CA HIS A 111 19.85 16.30 -17.41
C HIS A 111 20.09 14.78 -17.48
N LEU A 112 19.95 14.09 -16.36
CA LEU A 112 20.05 12.63 -16.27
C LEU A 112 18.76 11.94 -16.73
N ASP A 113 17.64 12.64 -16.82
CA ASP A 113 16.43 12.16 -17.46
C ASP A 113 16.58 12.25 -18.97
N ASN A 114 17.19 11.22 -19.55
CA ASN A 114 17.54 11.16 -20.96
C ASN A 114 17.50 9.73 -21.48
N PHE A 115 17.51 9.59 -22.79
CA PHE A 115 17.38 8.30 -23.48
C PHE A 115 18.43 7.25 -23.02
N SER A 116 19.64 7.66 -22.69
CA SER A 116 20.71 6.74 -22.28
C SER A 116 20.49 6.11 -20.89
N ASN A 117 19.67 6.74 -20.07
CA ASN A 117 19.38 6.30 -18.71
C ASN A 117 18.01 5.60 -18.57
N ILE A 118 17.18 5.63 -19.61
CA ILE A 118 15.87 4.95 -19.59
C ILE A 118 16.07 3.43 -19.57
N SER A 119 15.36 2.75 -18.67
CA SER A 119 15.36 1.30 -18.57
C SER A 119 14.46 0.66 -19.62
N GLU A 120 15.03 -0.21 -20.45
CA GLU A 120 14.27 -1.02 -21.41
C GLU A 120 13.20 -1.88 -20.73
N LYS A 121 13.47 -2.39 -19.52
CA LYS A 121 12.49 -3.16 -18.73
C LYS A 121 11.31 -2.30 -18.30
N THR A 122 11.54 -1.03 -18.03
CA THR A 122 10.47 -0.07 -17.70
C THR A 122 9.60 0.19 -18.93
N ILE A 123 10.20 0.40 -20.10
CA ILE A 123 9.47 0.55 -21.36
C ILE A 123 8.66 -0.72 -21.69
N GLN A 124 9.26 -1.90 -21.50
CA GLN A 124 8.56 -3.17 -21.65
C GLN A 124 7.35 -3.26 -20.73
N HIS A 125 7.46 -2.83 -19.47
CA HIS A 125 6.36 -2.87 -18.51
C HIS A 125 5.21 -1.91 -18.89
N TYR A 126 5.51 -0.71 -19.45
CA TYR A 126 4.48 0.13 -20.06
C TYR A 126 3.74 -0.61 -21.17
N GLY A 127 4.49 -1.23 -22.10
CA GLY A 127 3.91 -1.99 -23.20
C GLY A 127 3.02 -3.14 -22.72
N GLU A 128 3.43 -3.88 -21.72
CA GLU A 128 2.67 -5.01 -21.17
C GLU A 128 1.40 -4.61 -20.42
N GLN A 129 1.34 -3.40 -19.89
CA GLN A 129 0.11 -2.88 -19.29
C GLN A 129 -0.80 -2.19 -20.30
N VAL A 130 -0.25 -1.32 -21.14
CA VAL A 130 -1.03 -0.42 -21.99
C VAL A 130 -1.43 -1.06 -23.31
N LEU A 131 -0.56 -1.85 -23.96
CA LEU A 131 -0.84 -2.40 -25.28
C LEU A 131 -2.04 -3.37 -25.30
N PRO A 132 -2.16 -4.34 -24.39
CA PRO A 132 -3.35 -5.21 -24.34
C PRO A 132 -4.65 -4.43 -24.07
N LEU A 133 -4.59 -3.42 -23.18
CA LEU A 133 -5.71 -2.55 -22.91
C LEU A 133 -6.14 -1.76 -24.16
N ALA A 134 -5.18 -1.11 -24.82
CA ALA A 134 -5.44 -0.35 -26.05
C ALA A 134 -5.98 -1.25 -27.18
N GLN A 135 -5.43 -2.45 -27.34
CA GLN A 135 -5.89 -3.43 -28.30
C GLN A 135 -7.33 -3.86 -28.04
N ALA A 136 -7.65 -4.23 -26.78
CA ALA A 136 -9.00 -4.65 -26.41
C ALA A 136 -10.00 -3.52 -26.65
N TYR A 137 -9.68 -2.28 -26.26
CA TYR A 137 -10.54 -1.13 -26.46
C TYR A 137 -10.80 -0.84 -27.96
N VAL A 138 -9.78 -0.90 -28.79
CA VAL A 138 -9.91 -0.56 -30.24
C VAL A 138 -10.64 -1.65 -31.04
N THR A 139 -10.54 -2.91 -30.60
CA THR A 139 -11.12 -4.05 -31.33
C THR A 139 -12.45 -4.54 -30.76
N GLY A 140 -12.80 -4.15 -29.52
CA GLY A 140 -14.05 -4.57 -28.87
C GLY A 140 -15.26 -3.80 -29.40
N GLU A 141 -16.27 -4.51 -29.89
CA GLU A 141 -17.52 -3.91 -30.39
C GLU A 141 -18.28 -3.17 -29.29
N GLU A 142 -18.14 -3.62 -28.05
CA GLU A 142 -18.74 -3.01 -26.85
C GLU A 142 -18.22 -1.60 -26.56
N TYR A 143 -17.08 -1.23 -27.14
CA TYR A 143 -16.45 0.10 -26.98
C TYR A 143 -16.69 1.02 -28.18
N SER A 144 -17.55 0.64 -29.11
CA SER A 144 -17.87 1.43 -30.32
C SER A 144 -18.56 2.76 -30.00
N ASP A 145 -19.30 2.84 -28.88
CA ASP A 145 -19.84 4.11 -28.38
C ASP A 145 -18.77 4.91 -27.63
N VAL A 146 -18.60 6.15 -27.99
CA VAL A 146 -17.66 7.09 -27.34
C VAL A 146 -17.90 7.24 -25.83
N ASN A 147 -19.12 6.97 -25.36
CA ASN A 147 -19.48 7.02 -23.95
C ASN A 147 -19.36 5.65 -23.25
N ALA A 148 -18.92 4.62 -23.94
CA ALA A 148 -18.86 3.26 -23.37
C ALA A 148 -18.08 3.20 -22.05
N MET A 149 -17.00 3.97 -21.92
CA MET A 149 -16.13 4.00 -20.74
C MET A 149 -16.63 4.96 -19.62
N LYS A 150 -17.66 5.77 -19.85
CA LYS A 150 -18.19 6.65 -18.81
C LYS A 150 -18.92 5.86 -17.75
N ALA A 151 -18.66 6.18 -16.50
CA ALA A 151 -19.33 5.64 -15.32
C ALA A 151 -19.49 6.74 -14.25
N ASP A 152 -20.45 6.55 -13.34
CA ASP A 152 -20.72 7.49 -12.25
C ASP A 152 -20.07 7.06 -10.93
N LYS A 153 -19.39 5.91 -10.94
CA LYS A 153 -18.82 5.30 -9.73
C LYS A 153 -17.33 5.04 -9.91
N ASP A 154 -16.63 5.14 -8.80
CA ASP A 154 -15.25 4.74 -8.71
C ASP A 154 -15.12 3.29 -8.26
N ALA A 155 -14.06 2.62 -8.73
CA ALA A 155 -13.62 1.34 -8.22
C ALA A 155 -12.50 1.51 -7.17
N VAL A 156 -12.34 0.51 -6.33
CA VAL A 156 -11.21 0.36 -5.40
C VAL A 156 -10.36 -0.81 -5.87
N ASN A 157 -9.09 -0.56 -6.10
CA ASN A 157 -8.19 -1.57 -6.62
C ASN A 157 -6.84 -1.57 -5.90
N PHE A 158 -6.19 -2.73 -5.91
CA PHE A 158 -4.83 -2.90 -5.43
C PHE A 158 -4.20 -4.16 -5.99
N THR A 159 -2.90 -4.12 -6.18
CA THR A 159 -2.11 -5.27 -6.64
C THR A 159 -1.44 -5.95 -5.46
N ILE A 160 -1.55 -7.28 -5.38
CA ILE A 160 -0.72 -8.11 -4.51
C ILE A 160 0.18 -8.96 -5.42
N PRO A 161 1.50 -8.82 -5.34
CA PRO A 161 2.42 -9.63 -6.15
C PRO A 161 2.12 -11.12 -6.05
N ALA A 162 2.23 -11.82 -7.16
CA ALA A 162 1.91 -13.24 -7.33
C ALA A 162 0.41 -13.61 -7.20
N LEU A 163 -0.45 -12.75 -6.66
CA LEU A 163 -1.91 -12.96 -6.64
C LEU A 163 -2.63 -12.17 -7.74
N GLY A 164 -2.03 -11.08 -8.23
CA GLY A 164 -2.58 -10.23 -9.27
C GLY A 164 -3.29 -8.99 -8.76
N LEU A 165 -4.10 -8.41 -9.64
CA LEU A 165 -4.92 -7.23 -9.38
C LEU A 165 -6.27 -7.63 -8.80
N PHE A 166 -6.63 -6.99 -7.70
CA PHE A 166 -7.97 -7.01 -7.12
C PHE A 166 -8.67 -5.71 -7.48
N ASN A 167 -9.80 -5.82 -8.15
CA ASN A 167 -10.63 -4.68 -8.56
C ASN A 167 -12.06 -4.89 -8.06
N PHE A 168 -12.60 -3.92 -7.35
CA PHE A 168 -13.92 -3.97 -6.74
C PHE A 168 -14.71 -2.71 -7.04
N SER A 169 -16.00 -2.82 -7.28
CA SER A 169 -16.87 -1.66 -7.16
C SER A 169 -16.77 -1.09 -5.73
N LYS A 170 -16.94 0.19 -5.57
CA LYS A 170 -16.88 0.85 -4.24
C LYS A 170 -17.83 0.22 -3.23
N ILE A 171 -19.04 -0.20 -3.69
CA ILE A 171 -20.01 -0.90 -2.85
C ILE A 171 -19.48 -2.28 -2.46
N GLY A 172 -18.96 -3.05 -3.42
CA GLY A 172 -18.41 -4.37 -3.19
C GLY A 172 -17.23 -4.34 -2.20
N TYR A 173 -16.35 -3.35 -2.34
CA TYR A 173 -15.24 -3.13 -1.42
C TYR A 173 -15.70 -2.76 0.00
N THR A 174 -16.72 -1.90 0.10
CA THR A 174 -17.30 -1.54 1.39
C THR A 174 -17.92 -2.76 2.08
N ILE A 175 -18.67 -3.59 1.33
CA ILE A 175 -19.24 -4.84 1.86
C ILE A 175 -18.14 -5.77 2.34
N LEU A 176 -17.06 -5.96 1.54
CA LEU A 176 -15.90 -6.77 1.93
C LEU A 176 -15.28 -6.25 3.23
N SER A 177 -15.07 -4.93 3.34
CA SER A 177 -14.53 -4.32 4.55
C SER A 177 -15.39 -4.58 5.77
N VAL A 178 -16.72 -4.40 5.65
CA VAL A 178 -17.67 -4.67 6.74
C VAL A 178 -17.66 -6.15 7.12
N VAL A 179 -17.62 -7.06 6.16
CA VAL A 179 -17.54 -8.52 6.44
C VAL A 179 -16.27 -8.84 7.22
N ILE A 180 -15.12 -8.33 6.82
CA ILE A 180 -13.85 -8.56 7.55
C ILE A 180 -13.91 -7.95 8.96
N PHE A 181 -14.49 -6.76 9.11
CA PHE A 181 -14.67 -6.13 10.42
C PHE A 181 -15.56 -6.96 11.35
N VAL A 182 -16.68 -7.48 10.84
CA VAL A 182 -17.57 -8.36 11.60
C VAL A 182 -16.86 -9.67 11.98
N LEU A 183 -16.15 -10.30 11.04
CA LEU A 183 -15.39 -11.53 11.33
C LEU A 183 -14.33 -11.29 12.41
N PHE A 184 -13.62 -10.16 12.34
CA PHE A 184 -12.66 -9.79 13.37
C PHE A 184 -13.32 -9.61 14.74
N LEU A 185 -14.43 -8.88 14.82
CA LEU A 185 -15.16 -8.65 16.09
C LEU A 185 -15.69 -9.94 16.67
N LEU A 186 -16.23 -10.84 15.86
CA LEU A 186 -16.67 -12.17 16.31
C LEU A 186 -15.50 -12.98 16.85
N LEU A 187 -14.40 -13.03 16.13
CA LEU A 187 -13.19 -13.73 16.56
C LEU A 187 -12.64 -13.12 17.87
N PHE A 188 -12.59 -11.79 17.95
CA PHE A 188 -12.16 -11.06 19.14
C PHE A 188 -13.02 -11.44 20.37
N GLY A 189 -14.34 -11.46 20.21
CA GLY A 189 -15.29 -11.88 21.24
C GLY A 189 -15.07 -13.31 21.69
N ILE A 190 -14.90 -14.25 20.73
CA ILE A 190 -14.62 -15.67 21.02
C ILE A 190 -13.32 -15.81 21.83
N GLU A 191 -12.27 -15.12 21.47
CA GLU A 191 -10.99 -15.20 22.20
C GLU A 191 -11.06 -14.59 23.60
N GLY A 192 -11.89 -13.54 23.76
CA GLY A 192 -12.23 -12.99 25.07
C GLY A 192 -12.96 -13.98 25.98
N VAL A 193 -14.01 -14.63 25.47
CA VAL A 193 -14.77 -15.66 26.21
C VAL A 193 -13.90 -16.87 26.55
N ARG A 194 -12.99 -17.26 25.65
CA ARG A 194 -12.01 -18.34 25.91
C ARG A 194 -10.92 -17.95 26.91
N GLY A 195 -10.89 -16.70 27.37
CA GLY A 195 -9.88 -16.20 28.31
C GLY A 195 -8.46 -16.11 27.75
N ARG A 196 -8.30 -16.19 26.42
CA ARG A 196 -6.99 -16.09 25.76
C ARG A 196 -6.49 -14.65 25.67
N ILE A 197 -7.41 -13.69 25.58
CA ILE A 197 -7.14 -12.28 25.62
C ILE A 197 -7.84 -11.63 26.81
N LYS A 198 -7.28 -10.51 27.29
CA LYS A 198 -7.87 -9.65 28.32
C LYS A 198 -8.00 -8.24 27.79
N ALA A 199 -9.20 -7.66 27.84
CA ALA A 199 -9.51 -6.34 27.29
C ALA A 199 -8.51 -5.26 27.76
N THR A 200 -8.15 -5.24 29.04
CA THR A 200 -7.17 -4.30 29.58
C THR A 200 -5.76 -4.48 28.99
N LYS A 201 -5.35 -5.72 28.74
CA LYS A 201 -4.06 -6.01 28.10
C LYS A 201 -4.06 -5.69 26.62
N VAL A 202 -5.16 -5.98 25.92
CA VAL A 202 -5.33 -5.61 24.51
C VAL A 202 -5.26 -4.09 24.37
N LEU A 203 -6.01 -3.34 25.16
CA LEU A 203 -5.99 -1.88 25.14
C LEU A 203 -4.58 -1.32 25.41
N ALA A 204 -3.88 -1.84 26.42
CA ALA A 204 -2.51 -1.42 26.72
C ALA A 204 -1.55 -1.75 25.57
N LYS A 205 -1.74 -2.88 24.85
CA LYS A 205 -0.95 -3.23 23.69
C LYS A 205 -1.27 -2.33 22.48
N SER A 206 -2.55 -2.05 22.23
CA SER A 206 -2.96 -1.09 21.17
C SER A 206 -2.35 0.29 21.41
N ALA A 207 -2.42 0.81 22.64
CA ALA A 207 -1.83 2.09 23.00
C ALA A 207 -0.30 2.09 22.83
N ALA A 208 0.37 1.00 23.22
CA ALA A 208 1.82 0.86 23.02
C ALA A 208 2.19 0.82 21.53
N VAL A 209 1.44 0.06 20.70
CA VAL A 209 1.65 0.03 19.25
C VAL A 209 1.49 1.41 18.65
N LEU A 210 0.44 2.14 19.00
CA LEU A 210 0.23 3.52 18.53
C LEU A 210 1.38 4.44 18.96
N GLY A 211 1.79 4.38 20.23
CA GLY A 211 2.89 5.20 20.75
C GLY A 211 4.21 4.92 20.01
N PHE A 212 4.56 3.65 19.80
CA PHE A 212 5.77 3.29 19.05
C PHE A 212 5.66 3.61 17.54
N ALA A 213 4.47 3.53 16.94
CA ALA A 213 4.25 3.97 15.57
C ALA A 213 4.52 5.47 15.40
N LEU A 214 4.10 6.30 16.37
CA LEU A 214 4.41 7.73 16.40
C LEU A 214 5.92 7.97 16.58
N VAL A 215 6.60 7.16 17.41
CA VAL A 215 8.06 7.23 17.54
C VAL A 215 8.73 6.85 16.21
N ALA A 216 8.23 5.83 15.49
CA ALA A 216 8.75 5.45 14.18
C ALA A 216 8.56 6.57 13.15
N LEU A 217 7.40 7.24 13.15
CA LEU A 217 7.14 8.43 12.34
C LEU A 217 8.19 9.52 12.58
N ILE A 218 8.37 9.93 13.85
CA ILE A 218 9.32 10.99 14.23
C ILE A 218 10.75 10.57 13.87
N ALA A 219 11.13 9.33 14.14
CA ALA A 219 12.46 8.83 13.83
C ALA A 219 12.75 8.87 12.33
N GLY A 220 11.79 8.47 11.49
CA GLY A 220 11.91 8.54 10.04
C GLY A 220 12.07 9.97 9.53
N GLU A 221 11.27 10.92 10.04
CA GLU A 221 11.39 12.34 9.67
C GLU A 221 12.74 12.93 10.13
N LEU A 222 13.26 12.50 11.29
CA LEU A 222 14.59 12.93 11.75
C LEU A 222 15.70 12.37 10.85
N VAL A 223 15.58 11.13 10.39
CA VAL A 223 16.53 10.56 9.41
C VAL A 223 16.46 11.34 8.10
N ALA A 224 15.27 11.64 7.58
CA ALA A 224 15.10 12.44 6.37
C ALA A 224 15.73 13.84 6.52
N LEU A 225 15.52 14.50 7.65
CA LEU A 225 16.15 15.79 7.98
C LEU A 225 17.68 15.71 7.97
N VAL A 226 18.26 14.67 8.60
CA VAL A 226 19.73 14.48 8.66
C VAL A 226 20.29 14.18 7.27
N CYS A 227 19.64 13.29 6.50
CA CYS A 227 20.06 12.99 5.13
C CYS A 227 20.00 14.23 4.23
N GLY A 228 18.95 15.03 4.34
CA GLY A 228 18.83 16.31 3.63
C GLY A 228 19.98 17.27 3.98
N LYS A 229 20.29 17.42 5.26
CA LYS A 229 21.43 18.26 5.70
C LYS A 229 22.78 17.77 5.16
N ILE A 230 23.02 16.45 5.16
CA ILE A 230 24.25 15.86 4.62
C ILE A 230 24.38 16.11 3.11
N ALA A 231 23.26 15.98 2.37
CA ALA A 231 23.22 16.16 0.92
C ALA A 231 23.06 17.62 0.47
N GLY A 232 22.87 18.57 1.40
CA GLY A 232 22.59 19.97 1.05
C GLY A 232 21.19 20.20 0.48
N VAL A 233 20.24 19.28 0.74
CA VAL A 233 18.86 19.33 0.26
C VAL A 233 17.95 19.84 1.38
N ALA A 234 17.05 20.76 1.04
CA ALA A 234 16.08 21.29 2.00
C ALA A 234 15.13 20.19 2.49
N PHE A 235 14.94 20.14 3.80
CA PHE A 235 13.99 19.20 4.40
C PHE A 235 12.55 19.56 4.04
N LYS A 236 11.82 18.58 3.52
CA LYS A 236 10.40 18.68 3.18
C LYS A 236 9.66 17.52 3.84
N PRO A 237 9.07 17.71 5.03
CA PRO A 237 8.33 16.64 5.70
C PRO A 237 7.17 16.18 4.83
N PHE A 238 7.04 14.86 4.69
CA PHE A 238 6.05 14.19 3.82
C PHE A 238 6.09 14.61 2.35
N GLY A 239 7.16 15.27 1.92
CA GLY A 239 7.32 15.78 0.56
C GLY A 239 8.47 15.11 -0.17
N VAL A 240 8.57 15.40 -1.47
CA VAL A 240 9.63 14.86 -2.33
C VAL A 240 10.96 15.57 -2.05
N MET A 241 11.99 14.80 -1.69
CA MET A 241 13.36 15.26 -1.45
C MET A 241 14.29 14.59 -2.47
N GLN A 242 14.68 15.31 -3.51
CA GLN A 242 15.55 14.85 -4.59
C GLN A 242 17.01 15.24 -4.36
N GLY A 243 17.93 14.57 -5.07
CA GLY A 243 19.36 14.88 -5.02
C GLY A 243 20.09 14.23 -3.83
N ILE A 244 19.48 13.24 -3.17
CA ILE A 244 20.10 12.50 -2.08
C ILE A 244 20.51 11.12 -2.62
N GLY A 245 21.72 10.99 -3.16
CA GLY A 245 22.18 9.77 -3.84
C GLY A 245 22.27 8.49 -2.97
N PHE A 246 22.00 8.60 -1.66
CA PHE A 246 21.98 7.48 -0.70
C PHE A 246 20.62 7.29 -0.02
N ASP A 247 19.58 7.96 -0.47
CA ASP A 247 18.24 7.94 0.12
C ASP A 247 17.65 6.54 0.22
N ASN A 248 17.70 5.75 -0.85
CA ASN A 248 17.24 4.36 -0.87
C ASN A 248 17.93 3.51 0.20
N THR A 249 19.26 3.65 0.33
CA THR A 249 20.01 2.93 1.35
C THR A 249 19.61 3.36 2.76
N ALA A 250 19.45 4.66 2.98
CA ALA A 250 19.03 5.20 4.27
C ALA A 250 17.62 4.73 4.64
N MET A 251 16.69 4.69 3.68
CA MET A 251 15.32 4.18 3.89
C MET A 251 15.32 2.71 4.26
N VAL A 252 16.01 1.85 3.49
CA VAL A 252 16.10 0.42 3.77
C VAL A 252 16.73 0.15 5.14
N VAL A 253 17.86 0.79 5.45
CA VAL A 253 18.54 0.63 6.75
C VAL A 253 17.62 1.05 7.89
N SER A 254 16.89 2.16 7.75
CA SER A 254 15.96 2.66 8.79
C SER A 254 14.83 1.68 9.05
N VAL A 255 14.20 1.14 8.01
CA VAL A 255 13.13 0.14 8.13
C VAL A 255 13.66 -1.15 8.77
N VAL A 256 14.83 -1.64 8.34
CA VAL A 256 15.46 -2.84 8.92
C VAL A 256 15.77 -2.62 10.41
N LEU A 257 16.33 -1.48 10.79
CA LEU A 257 16.60 -1.16 12.19
C LEU A 257 15.30 -1.09 13.00
N MET A 258 14.25 -0.48 12.46
CA MET A 258 12.93 -0.46 13.10
C MET A 258 12.40 -1.88 13.36
N ILE A 259 12.52 -2.79 12.37
CA ILE A 259 12.10 -4.19 12.53
C ILE A 259 12.91 -4.87 13.63
N LEU A 260 14.24 -4.75 13.61
CA LEU A 260 15.14 -5.37 14.60
C LEU A 260 14.83 -4.88 16.02
N VAL A 261 14.64 -3.57 16.19
CA VAL A 261 14.26 -2.97 17.48
C VAL A 261 12.89 -3.49 17.93
N SER A 262 11.92 -3.57 17.02
CA SER A 262 10.57 -4.08 17.31
C SER A 262 10.61 -5.53 17.80
N VAL A 263 11.37 -6.39 17.13
CA VAL A 263 11.60 -7.78 17.55
C VAL A 263 12.26 -7.84 18.93
N ALA A 264 13.31 -7.05 19.16
CA ALA A 264 14.01 -7.03 20.45
C ALA A 264 13.10 -6.59 21.60
N VAL A 265 12.32 -5.52 21.40
CA VAL A 265 11.34 -5.03 22.40
C VAL A 265 10.26 -6.07 22.66
N TYR A 266 9.69 -6.65 21.62
CA TYR A 266 8.69 -7.72 21.76
C TYR A 266 9.24 -8.93 22.53
N MET A 267 10.41 -9.44 22.16
CA MET A 267 11.04 -10.60 22.81
C MET A 267 11.41 -10.31 24.26
N SER A 268 11.86 -9.09 24.57
CA SER A 268 12.12 -8.65 25.95
C SER A 268 10.83 -8.64 26.79
N ALA A 269 9.73 -8.10 26.25
CA ALA A 269 8.45 -8.08 26.93
C ALA A 269 7.88 -9.50 27.13
N ARG A 270 8.03 -10.38 26.11
CA ARG A 270 7.68 -11.79 26.19
C ARG A 270 8.47 -12.52 27.27
N ALA A 271 9.78 -12.32 27.32
CA ALA A 271 10.64 -12.91 28.34
C ALA A 271 10.25 -12.46 29.77
N LYS A 272 9.92 -11.17 29.96
CA LYS A 272 9.42 -10.65 31.25
C LYS A 272 8.09 -11.34 31.64
N ALA A 273 7.16 -11.50 30.71
CA ALA A 273 5.87 -12.17 30.93
C ALA A 273 6.05 -13.65 31.35
N VAL A 274 6.99 -14.35 30.72
CA VAL A 274 7.34 -15.74 31.05
C VAL A 274 8.00 -15.84 32.43
N ARG A 275 8.97 -14.96 32.73
CA ARG A 275 9.67 -14.93 34.05
C ARG A 275 8.73 -14.67 35.20
N ALA A 276 7.76 -13.77 35.04
CA ALA A 276 6.77 -13.45 36.07
C ALA A 276 5.91 -14.65 36.49
N THR A 277 5.85 -15.71 35.65
CA THR A 277 5.10 -16.95 35.91
C THR A 277 5.99 -18.11 36.34
N SER A 278 7.31 -18.03 36.17
CA SER A 278 8.26 -19.11 36.43
C SER A 278 8.55 -19.34 37.94
N GLY A 279 8.02 -18.52 38.84
CA GLY A 279 7.99 -18.83 40.28
C GLY A 279 7.15 -20.04 40.66
N SER A 280 6.29 -20.56 39.78
CA SER A 280 5.62 -21.83 39.87
C SER A 280 6.30 -22.86 38.96
N MET A 281 6.95 -23.85 39.51
CA MET A 281 7.82 -24.85 38.86
C MET A 281 7.24 -25.71 37.71
N ARG A 282 6.39 -25.20 36.85
CA ARG A 282 5.81 -25.98 35.73
C ARG A 282 6.12 -25.36 34.40
N ALA A 283 6.86 -26.08 33.54
CA ALA A 283 7.11 -25.73 32.14
C ALA A 283 5.82 -25.36 31.36
N SER A 284 4.68 -25.89 31.79
CA SER A 284 3.37 -25.58 31.24
C SER A 284 2.88 -24.15 31.52
N ALA A 285 3.28 -23.55 32.66
CA ALA A 285 2.90 -22.18 33.01
C ALA A 285 3.66 -21.17 32.15
N SER A 286 4.94 -21.41 31.93
CA SER A 286 5.77 -20.53 31.05
C SER A 286 5.31 -20.56 29.60
N LEU A 287 4.90 -21.75 29.09
CA LEU A 287 4.36 -21.89 27.75
C LEU A 287 3.01 -21.13 27.58
N ASN A 288 2.13 -21.25 28.57
CA ASN A 288 0.86 -20.50 28.56
C ASN A 288 1.08 -19.00 28.66
N ALA A 289 2.06 -18.53 29.45
CA ALA A 289 2.41 -17.13 29.53
C ALA A 289 2.93 -16.57 28.18
N ALA A 290 3.77 -17.33 27.49
CA ALA A 290 4.24 -16.96 26.14
C ALA A 290 3.07 -16.87 25.14
N LYS A 291 2.18 -17.89 25.13
CA LYS A 291 0.99 -17.88 24.28
C LYS A 291 0.07 -16.68 24.57
N ASN A 292 -0.23 -16.44 25.84
CA ASN A 292 -1.07 -15.32 26.25
C ASN A 292 -0.43 -13.97 25.89
N HIS A 293 0.90 -13.85 25.96
CA HIS A 293 1.60 -12.66 25.50
C HIS A 293 1.41 -12.44 24.02
N ALA A 294 1.64 -13.48 23.18
CA ALA A 294 1.48 -13.41 21.74
C ALA A 294 0.03 -13.10 21.33
N PHE A 295 -0.96 -13.74 21.94
CA PHE A 295 -2.38 -13.44 21.69
C PHE A 295 -2.73 -11.99 22.04
N ASN A 296 -2.39 -11.51 23.24
CA ASN A 296 -2.71 -10.13 23.60
C ASN A 296 -1.95 -9.10 22.74
N ALA A 297 -0.74 -9.40 22.28
CA ALA A 297 0.00 -8.55 21.36
C ALA A 297 -0.65 -8.53 19.98
N LEU A 298 -0.97 -9.69 19.39
CA LEU A 298 -1.64 -9.81 18.11
C LEU A 298 -2.97 -9.06 18.11
N TYR A 299 -3.84 -9.37 19.05
CA TYR A 299 -5.17 -8.76 19.13
C TYR A 299 -5.12 -7.27 19.50
N GLY A 300 -4.06 -6.81 20.21
CA GLY A 300 -3.80 -5.40 20.44
C GLY A 300 -3.46 -4.66 19.15
N SER A 301 -2.62 -5.26 18.30
CA SER A 301 -2.27 -4.69 16.99
C SER A 301 -3.47 -4.72 16.04
N LEU A 302 -4.20 -5.86 15.96
CA LEU A 302 -5.37 -5.99 15.11
C LEU A 302 -6.52 -5.06 15.51
N ALA A 303 -6.74 -4.85 16.83
CA ALA A 303 -7.76 -3.91 17.30
C ALA A 303 -7.44 -2.46 16.90
N LEU A 304 -6.17 -2.05 16.97
CA LEU A 304 -5.76 -0.73 16.51
C LEU A 304 -5.93 -0.60 14.99
N VAL A 305 -5.45 -1.58 14.22
CA VAL A 305 -5.56 -1.60 12.76
C VAL A 305 -7.03 -1.64 12.31
N PHE A 306 -7.90 -2.36 13.03
CA PHE A 306 -9.35 -2.32 12.82
C PHE A 306 -9.91 -0.90 12.98
N ILE A 307 -9.57 -0.21 14.09
CA ILE A 307 -10.05 1.17 14.33
C ILE A 307 -9.54 2.11 13.22
N LEU A 308 -8.25 2.04 12.89
CA LEU A 308 -7.67 2.85 11.82
C LEU A 308 -8.29 2.52 10.46
N GLY A 309 -8.60 1.24 10.20
CA GLY A 309 -9.27 0.79 8.99
C GLY A 309 -10.70 1.33 8.87
N VAL A 310 -11.45 1.39 9.98
CA VAL A 310 -12.79 2.01 9.99
C VAL A 310 -12.68 3.51 9.73
N VAL A 311 -11.75 4.21 10.39
CA VAL A 311 -11.54 5.65 10.19
C VAL A 311 -11.13 5.95 8.74
N ALA A 312 -10.19 5.18 8.18
CA ALA A 312 -9.76 5.35 6.79
C ALA A 312 -10.90 5.11 5.78
N LEU A 313 -11.71 4.06 5.98
CA LEU A 313 -12.87 3.79 5.12
C LEU A 313 -13.87 4.94 5.11
N ILE A 314 -14.13 5.55 6.27
CA ILE A 314 -15.06 6.68 6.40
C ILE A 314 -14.46 7.95 5.79
N ALA A 315 -13.17 8.23 6.06
CA ALA A 315 -12.52 9.48 5.67
C ALA A 315 -12.08 9.52 4.21
N LEU A 316 -11.59 8.38 3.67
CA LEU A 316 -10.97 8.28 2.35
C LEU A 316 -11.83 7.48 1.34
N GLY A 317 -12.84 6.76 1.83
CA GLY A 317 -13.61 5.82 1.00
C GLY A 317 -12.90 4.49 0.75
N GLU A 318 -11.68 4.31 1.24
CA GLU A 318 -10.88 3.08 1.14
C GLU A 318 -9.90 2.96 2.32
N ASN A 319 -9.45 1.72 2.58
CA ASN A 319 -8.66 1.42 3.76
C ASN A 319 -7.71 0.24 3.56
N MET A 320 -7.33 -0.07 2.32
CA MET A 320 -6.62 -1.30 1.97
C MET A 320 -5.35 -1.54 2.80
N MET A 321 -4.59 -0.48 3.15
CA MET A 321 -3.38 -0.57 3.95
C MET A 321 -3.61 -1.15 5.36
N PHE A 322 -4.84 -1.05 5.88
CA PHE A 322 -5.26 -1.62 7.16
C PHE A 322 -6.12 -2.87 6.97
N LEU A 323 -6.97 -2.90 5.94
CA LEU A 323 -7.89 -4.00 5.68
C LEU A 323 -7.14 -5.29 5.32
N ILE A 324 -6.12 -5.21 4.47
CA ILE A 324 -5.40 -6.39 3.97
C ILE A 324 -4.70 -7.15 5.10
N PRO A 325 -3.85 -6.53 5.95
CA PRO A 325 -3.24 -7.23 7.07
C PRO A 325 -4.27 -7.73 8.09
N LEU A 326 -5.34 -6.96 8.35
CA LEU A 326 -6.44 -7.38 9.22
C LEU A 326 -7.15 -8.62 8.67
N ALA A 327 -7.46 -8.64 7.36
CA ALA A 327 -8.16 -9.74 6.70
C ALA A 327 -7.33 -11.02 6.74
N PHE A 328 -6.07 -10.96 6.30
CA PHE A 328 -5.21 -12.15 6.28
C PHE A 328 -4.96 -12.71 7.68
N ALA A 329 -4.70 -11.86 8.67
CA ALA A 329 -4.52 -12.31 10.04
C ALA A 329 -5.81 -12.89 10.63
N THR A 330 -6.97 -12.25 10.40
CA THR A 330 -8.27 -12.73 10.91
C THR A 330 -8.64 -14.08 10.30
N VAL A 331 -8.57 -14.21 8.98
CA VAL A 331 -8.89 -15.46 8.28
C VAL A 331 -7.94 -16.57 8.71
N ALA A 332 -6.64 -16.30 8.80
CA ALA A 332 -5.66 -17.29 9.25
C ALA A 332 -5.91 -17.76 10.68
N MET A 333 -6.29 -16.86 11.59
CA MET A 333 -6.64 -17.23 12.97
C MET A 333 -7.91 -18.07 13.03
N ILE A 334 -8.93 -17.76 12.23
CA ILE A 334 -10.14 -18.58 12.10
C ILE A 334 -9.77 -19.99 11.62
N LEU A 335 -9.01 -20.10 10.52
CA LEU A 335 -8.59 -21.38 9.95
C LEU A 335 -7.67 -22.16 10.89
N TYR A 336 -6.77 -21.47 11.60
CA TYR A 336 -5.95 -22.08 12.64
C TYR A 336 -6.80 -22.69 13.77
N HIS A 337 -7.87 -22.01 14.19
CA HIS A 337 -8.77 -22.53 15.23
C HIS A 337 -9.64 -23.69 14.76
N LEU A 338 -10.05 -23.71 13.51
CA LEU A 338 -10.87 -24.76 12.93
C LEU A 338 -10.06 -26.03 12.65
N THR A 339 -8.83 -25.88 12.16
CA THR A 339 -8.03 -27.00 11.65
C THR A 339 -6.89 -27.43 12.59
N ASN A 340 -6.49 -26.59 13.53
CA ASN A 340 -5.26 -26.71 14.34
C ASN A 340 -3.95 -26.69 13.51
N LEU A 341 -4.01 -26.37 12.23
CA LEU A 341 -2.85 -26.34 11.34
C LEU A 341 -2.18 -24.95 11.41
N ARG A 342 -0.90 -24.95 11.78
CA ARG A 342 -0.10 -23.73 11.89
C ARG A 342 0.29 -23.12 10.54
N ILE A 343 0.14 -23.87 9.47
CA ILE A 343 0.44 -23.39 8.12
C ILE A 343 -0.32 -22.09 7.79
N TRP A 344 -1.53 -21.92 8.36
CA TRP A 344 -2.32 -20.71 8.16
C TRP A 344 -1.66 -19.46 8.74
N LEU A 345 -0.91 -19.59 9.85
CA LEU A 345 -0.15 -18.47 10.41
C LEU A 345 1.01 -18.07 9.49
N VAL A 346 1.70 -19.06 8.90
CA VAL A 346 2.78 -18.84 7.93
C VAL A 346 2.22 -18.20 6.65
N ALA A 347 1.08 -18.70 6.17
CA ALA A 347 0.41 -18.16 4.99
C ALA A 347 0.04 -16.68 5.21
N ALA A 348 -0.53 -16.32 6.37
CA ALA A 348 -0.82 -14.92 6.69
C ALA A 348 0.43 -14.06 6.70
N VAL A 349 1.51 -14.52 7.34
CA VAL A 349 2.80 -13.80 7.34
C VAL A 349 3.28 -13.56 5.91
N GLY A 350 3.27 -14.59 5.06
CA GLY A 350 3.68 -14.48 3.66
C GLY A 350 2.83 -13.48 2.85
N LEU A 351 1.50 -13.56 2.99
CA LEU A 351 0.57 -12.70 2.25
C LEU A 351 0.64 -11.23 2.71
N ILE A 352 0.75 -10.99 4.01
CA ILE A 352 0.95 -9.62 4.55
C ILE A 352 2.28 -9.06 4.04
N LEU A 353 3.37 -9.83 4.06
CA LEU A 353 4.68 -9.40 3.54
C LEU A 353 4.64 -9.09 2.04
N LEU A 354 4.00 -9.92 1.23
CA LEU A 354 3.87 -9.69 -0.22
C LEU A 354 3.18 -8.35 -0.50
N HIS A 355 2.08 -8.07 0.21
CA HIS A 355 1.38 -6.79 0.08
C HIS A 355 2.24 -5.64 0.59
N ALA A 356 2.76 -5.73 1.82
CA ALA A 356 3.51 -4.68 2.48
C ALA A 356 4.76 -4.27 1.69
N LEU A 357 5.55 -5.25 1.22
CA LEU A 357 6.77 -4.97 0.45
C LEU A 357 6.45 -4.23 -0.85
N SER A 358 5.42 -4.64 -1.59
CA SER A 358 5.03 -4.00 -2.84
C SER A 358 4.46 -2.59 -2.62
N PHE A 359 3.56 -2.44 -1.65
CA PHE A 359 2.93 -1.17 -1.35
C PHE A 359 3.92 -0.13 -0.79
N TYR A 360 4.75 -0.53 0.19
CA TYR A 360 5.74 0.39 0.77
C TYR A 360 6.87 0.71 -0.20
N PHE A 361 7.22 -0.21 -1.11
CA PHE A 361 8.13 0.10 -2.20
C PHE A 361 7.54 1.22 -3.08
N ALA A 362 6.29 1.08 -3.55
CA ALA A 362 5.62 2.11 -4.34
C ALA A 362 5.60 3.46 -3.62
N LEU A 363 5.21 3.45 -2.35
CA LEU A 363 5.11 4.67 -1.53
C LEU A 363 6.48 5.33 -1.33
N SER A 364 7.51 4.53 -1.03
CA SER A 364 8.88 5.02 -0.82
C SER A 364 9.47 5.62 -2.09
N MET A 365 9.27 4.97 -3.24
CA MET A 365 9.77 5.46 -4.51
C MET A 365 9.03 6.74 -4.95
N ALA A 366 7.71 6.78 -4.78
CA ALA A 366 6.91 7.93 -5.17
C ALA A 366 7.20 9.18 -4.31
N LEU A 367 7.43 9.04 -3.02
CA LEU A 367 7.55 10.15 -2.06
C LEU A 367 9.00 10.39 -1.58
N THR A 368 9.93 9.53 -1.96
CA THR A 368 11.35 9.57 -1.55
C THR A 368 11.55 9.53 -0.02
N ILE A 369 12.76 9.82 0.44
CA ILE A 369 13.10 9.82 1.86
C ILE A 369 12.29 10.83 2.68
N GLY A 370 11.73 11.87 2.06
CA GLY A 370 10.91 12.87 2.75
C GLY A 370 9.63 12.31 3.38
N ALA A 371 9.16 11.13 2.93
CA ALA A 371 8.04 10.43 3.54
C ALA A 371 8.46 9.22 4.40
N LEU A 372 9.74 9.08 4.72
CA LEU A 372 10.25 7.93 5.47
C LEU A 372 9.52 7.73 6.81
N GLY A 373 9.16 8.81 7.49
CA GLY A 373 8.40 8.74 8.73
C GLY A 373 7.03 8.08 8.53
N ALA A 374 6.29 8.46 7.50
CA ALA A 374 5.00 7.86 7.17
C ALA A 374 5.15 6.37 6.80
N VAL A 375 6.14 6.03 5.97
CA VAL A 375 6.45 4.65 5.59
C VAL A 375 6.78 3.81 6.82
N MET A 376 7.65 4.29 7.71
CA MET A 376 8.01 3.59 8.95
C MET A 376 6.82 3.41 9.88
N MET A 377 5.98 4.42 10.03
CA MET A 377 4.77 4.33 10.86
C MET A 377 3.80 3.26 10.34
N LEU A 378 3.51 3.26 9.04
CA LEU A 378 2.60 2.30 8.42
C LEU A 378 3.18 0.88 8.46
N ALA A 379 4.45 0.71 8.07
CA ALA A 379 5.13 -0.58 8.14
C ALA A 379 5.22 -1.13 9.56
N PHE A 380 5.31 -0.27 10.58
CA PHE A 380 5.33 -0.69 11.98
C PHE A 380 4.03 -1.39 12.39
N PHE A 381 2.86 -0.97 11.89
CA PHE A 381 1.60 -1.67 12.17
C PHE A 381 1.64 -3.12 11.65
N ASP A 382 2.14 -3.34 10.43
CA ASP A 382 2.29 -4.68 9.88
C ASP A 382 3.30 -5.52 10.66
N VAL A 383 4.45 -4.95 11.01
CA VAL A 383 5.48 -5.60 11.83
C VAL A 383 4.90 -6.07 13.17
N MET A 384 4.03 -5.26 13.80
CA MET A 384 3.40 -5.61 15.07
C MET A 384 2.25 -6.63 14.95
N ILE A 385 1.82 -6.96 13.74
CA ILE A 385 0.96 -8.12 13.44
C ILE A 385 1.84 -9.35 13.16
N LEU A 386 2.87 -9.18 12.34
CA LEU A 386 3.74 -10.26 11.87
C LEU A 386 4.52 -10.93 12.99
N ILE A 387 5.10 -10.18 13.93
CA ILE A 387 5.90 -10.71 15.03
C ILE A 387 5.09 -11.68 15.91
N PRO A 388 3.89 -11.31 16.44
CA PRO A 388 3.08 -12.23 17.23
C PRO A 388 2.56 -13.45 16.44
N LEU A 389 2.24 -13.31 15.15
CA LEU A 389 1.86 -14.43 14.28
C LEU A 389 3.01 -15.44 14.16
N ALA A 390 4.23 -14.95 13.92
CA ALA A 390 5.42 -15.78 13.87
C ALA A 390 5.72 -16.43 15.24
N ASP A 391 5.55 -15.70 16.35
CA ASP A 391 5.73 -16.28 17.69
C ASP A 391 4.72 -17.40 17.98
N LEU A 392 3.44 -17.21 17.62
CA LEU A 392 2.41 -18.25 17.74
C LEU A 392 2.73 -19.50 16.92
N TYR A 393 3.38 -19.35 15.77
CA TYR A 393 3.87 -20.48 14.99
C TYR A 393 5.02 -21.21 15.70
N LEU A 394 5.96 -20.49 16.31
CA LEU A 394 7.14 -21.06 16.94
C LEU A 394 6.87 -21.70 18.32
N ILE A 395 5.84 -21.25 19.04
CA ILE A 395 5.50 -21.80 20.37
C ILE A 395 4.99 -23.25 20.23
N PRO A 396 5.57 -24.26 20.87
CA PRO A 396 5.17 -25.66 20.72
C PRO A 396 3.70 -25.91 21.10
N ASN A 397 3.00 -26.77 20.34
CA ASN A 397 1.71 -27.31 20.79
C ASN A 397 1.98 -28.33 21.90
N ARG A 398 1.16 -28.34 22.94
CA ARG A 398 1.14 -29.48 23.86
C ARG A 398 0.85 -30.72 23.03
N LYS A 399 1.74 -31.72 23.06
CA LYS A 399 1.32 -33.10 22.73
C LYS A 399 0.18 -33.41 23.67
N LYS A 400 -0.97 -33.74 23.10
CA LYS A 400 -2.10 -34.32 23.87
C LYS A 400 -1.68 -35.63 24.49
#